data_555810f435afdd0676a6f2fda11f88d0
#
_entry.id   555810f435afdd0676a6f2fda11f88d0
#
_cell.length_a   1.000
_cell.length_b   1.000
_cell.length_c   1.000
_cell.angle_alpha   90.00
_cell.angle_beta   90.00
_cell.angle_gamma   90.00
#
_symmetry.space_group_name_H-M   'P 1'
#
loop_
_entity.id
_entity.type
_entity.pdbx_description
1 polymer ?
#
loop_
_entity_poly.entity_id
_entity_poly.type
_entity_poly.pdbx_seq_one_letter_code
_entity_poly.pdbx_strand_id
1 'polypeptide(L)'
;MSARETAPGALALWLAEMEYPPPDCVSEMVTRYLAGGHLGYSAGFDFATESLRHWARRRYGWATGELSCGWYSGVLHAAAAAVLTLTEPGDAVVVLTPTYPPMLRAVSQLGRRAVRWPLLDEENGYRFDLAALAAVLARERPTLLILNTPHNPTGRVFTAPELRALADQLRDSPVQVLSDEIFADIVYPGARHVPFMLAAGEEVGERTVTVLSASKAFNLAGLRCAAAIAGSDTLACRLARLPAALTGTTTVVGAVASAAAWDHGETWLDTVVDVLAANRDLLFSQLPRRIPMLSGRPPEGTYLGWLRAHGALADSGDVRAELLRAGVDLADGTPFGDESGRRVRLSFACPPDVLAQALDAIAVTCQALADQPSSRSPGRAPEGRPG
;
A
#
# COMPACT_ATOMS: atom_id res chain seq x y z
N MET A 1 7.97 -6.38 21.69
CA MET A 1 8.98 -6.65 20.62
C MET A 1 8.44 -6.02 19.35
N SER A 2 9.12 -5.01 18.84
CA SER A 2 8.75 -4.37 17.55
C SER A 2 9.18 -5.30 16.41
N ALA A 3 8.31 -5.48 15.39
CA ALA A 3 8.65 -6.21 14.17
C ALA A 3 9.73 -5.48 13.33
N ARG A 4 10.19 -4.32 13.79
CA ARG A 4 11.12 -3.43 13.10
C ARG A 4 12.58 -3.86 13.17
N GLU A 5 12.99 -4.62 14.19
CA GLU A 5 14.38 -5.02 14.35
C GLU A 5 14.76 -6.14 13.37
N THR A 6 15.29 -5.78 12.21
CA THR A 6 15.89 -6.74 11.27
C THR A 6 17.41 -6.81 11.38
N ALA A 7 18.06 -5.73 11.81
CA ALA A 7 19.50 -5.69 12.12
C ALA A 7 19.73 -4.83 13.37
N PRO A 8 20.48 -5.30 14.37
CA PRO A 8 20.77 -4.55 15.58
C PRO A 8 21.39 -3.19 15.26
N GLY A 9 20.76 -2.10 15.74
CA GLY A 9 21.26 -0.74 15.58
C GLY A 9 20.95 -0.07 14.23
N ALA A 10 20.27 -0.75 13.29
CA ALA A 10 19.84 -0.13 12.05
C ALA A 10 18.52 0.64 12.22
N LEU A 11 18.39 1.77 11.51
CA LEU A 11 17.13 2.53 11.39
C LEU A 11 16.19 1.77 10.46
N ALA A 12 15.09 1.23 11.02
CA ALA A 12 14.17 0.34 10.34
C ALA A 12 13.09 1.13 9.58
N LEU A 13 13.38 1.60 8.39
CA LEU A 13 12.48 2.36 7.51
C LEU A 13 11.87 1.51 6.37
N TRP A 14 11.93 0.18 6.48
CA TRP A 14 11.40 -0.75 5.49
C TRP A 14 9.90 -1.03 5.65
N LEU A 15 9.39 -0.96 6.89
CA LEU A 15 8.03 -1.34 7.22
C LEU A 15 7.06 -0.18 6.98
N ALA A 16 5.92 -0.47 6.38
CA ALA A 16 4.82 0.50 6.24
C ALA A 16 4.04 0.62 7.56
N GLU A 17 4.68 1.23 8.57
CA GLU A 17 4.16 1.47 9.92
C GLU A 17 4.68 2.82 10.40
N MET A 18 3.91 3.53 11.23
CA MET A 18 4.32 4.80 11.81
C MET A 18 5.08 4.60 13.13
N GLU A 19 5.95 5.56 13.48
CA GLU A 19 6.62 5.63 14.79
C GLU A 19 5.91 6.58 15.77
N TYR A 20 4.68 6.94 15.44
CA TYR A 20 3.84 7.76 16.30
C TYR A 20 2.87 6.86 17.11
N PRO A 21 2.61 7.18 18.39
CA PRO A 21 1.59 6.47 19.15
C PRO A 21 0.21 6.67 18.48
N PRO A 22 -0.72 5.73 18.66
CA PRO A 22 -2.10 5.95 18.20
C PRO A 22 -2.74 7.12 18.98
N PRO A 23 -3.84 7.72 18.48
CA PRO A 23 -4.53 8.80 19.17
C PRO A 23 -5.03 8.37 20.56
N ASP A 24 -5.02 9.30 21.51
CA ASP A 24 -5.43 9.04 22.90
C ASP A 24 -6.84 8.45 23.00
N CYS A 25 -7.78 8.91 22.17
CA CYS A 25 -9.14 8.39 22.11
C CYS A 25 -9.19 6.88 21.85
N VAL A 26 -8.26 6.34 21.07
CA VAL A 26 -8.14 4.90 20.82
C VAL A 26 -7.63 4.19 22.07
N SER A 27 -6.54 4.68 22.66
CA SER A 27 -5.91 4.10 23.84
C SER A 27 -6.88 4.08 25.03
N GLU A 28 -7.61 5.16 25.24
CA GLU A 28 -8.63 5.29 26.28
C GLU A 28 -9.81 4.34 26.07
N MET A 29 -10.33 4.28 24.82
CA MET A 29 -11.46 3.41 24.51
C MET A 29 -11.10 1.94 24.65
N VAL A 30 -9.92 1.52 24.15
CA VAL A 30 -9.43 0.15 24.32
C VAL A 30 -9.25 -0.19 25.79
N THR A 31 -8.64 0.70 26.57
CA THR A 31 -8.46 0.50 28.02
C THR A 31 -9.81 0.35 28.75
N ARG A 32 -10.77 1.21 28.44
CA ARG A 32 -12.13 1.14 29.01
C ARG A 32 -12.83 -0.16 28.64
N TYR A 33 -12.71 -0.59 27.38
CA TYR A 33 -13.29 -1.84 26.92
C TYR A 33 -12.71 -3.05 27.66
N LEU A 34 -11.38 -3.11 27.81
CA LEU A 34 -10.70 -4.19 28.52
C LEU A 34 -11.07 -4.20 30.03
N ALA A 35 -11.13 -3.00 30.66
CA ALA A 35 -11.54 -2.87 32.04
C ALA A 35 -13.00 -3.31 32.31
N GLY A 36 -13.87 -3.20 31.29
CA GLY A 36 -15.25 -3.70 31.35
C GLY A 36 -15.38 -5.23 31.37
N GLY A 37 -14.30 -5.96 31.09
CA GLY A 37 -14.27 -7.44 31.12
C GLY A 37 -15.02 -8.14 30.00
N HIS A 38 -15.46 -7.42 28.95
CA HIS A 38 -16.24 -7.96 27.83
C HIS A 38 -15.34 -8.59 26.76
N LEU A 39 -14.62 -9.66 27.10
CA LEU A 39 -13.67 -10.34 26.21
C LEU A 39 -14.25 -11.61 25.54
N GLY A 40 -15.57 -11.80 25.64
CA GLY A 40 -16.26 -12.92 24.99
C GLY A 40 -16.49 -12.72 23.49
N TYR A 41 -17.29 -13.62 22.91
CA TYR A 41 -17.69 -13.52 21.52
C TYR A 41 -18.50 -12.25 21.24
N SER A 42 -18.27 -11.62 20.12
CA SER A 42 -19.09 -10.48 19.67
C SER A 42 -20.38 -10.95 19.03
N ALA A 43 -21.47 -10.20 19.28
CA ALA A 43 -22.74 -10.39 18.56
C ALA A 43 -22.74 -9.77 17.15
N GLY A 44 -21.70 -9.00 16.80
CA GLY A 44 -21.55 -8.31 15.51
C GLY A 44 -20.69 -7.05 15.65
N PHE A 45 -20.52 -6.34 14.53
CA PHE A 45 -19.68 -5.15 14.43
C PHE A 45 -20.45 -3.93 13.88
N ASP A 46 -21.77 -3.87 14.12
CA ASP A 46 -22.63 -2.81 13.60
C ASP A 46 -22.18 -1.42 14.08
N PHE A 47 -21.71 -1.30 15.32
CA PHE A 47 -21.14 -0.07 15.86
C PHE A 47 -19.94 0.42 15.04
N ALA A 48 -19.03 -0.49 14.66
CA ALA A 48 -17.87 -0.13 13.87
C ALA A 48 -18.24 0.13 12.39
N THR A 49 -19.26 -0.54 11.88
CA THR A 49 -19.83 -0.28 10.55
C THR A 49 -20.42 1.13 10.49
N GLU A 50 -21.12 1.55 11.53
CA GLU A 50 -21.73 2.90 11.61
C GLU A 50 -20.63 3.98 11.68
N SER A 51 -19.61 3.79 12.52
CA SER A 51 -18.44 4.68 12.59
C SER A 51 -17.74 4.80 11.24
N LEU A 52 -17.52 3.69 10.53
CA LEU A 52 -16.93 3.69 9.19
C LEU A 52 -17.81 4.43 8.17
N ARG A 53 -19.14 4.24 8.19
CA ARG A 53 -20.07 4.94 7.30
C ARG A 53 -20.04 6.45 7.52
N HIS A 54 -20.04 6.89 8.78
CA HIS A 54 -19.91 8.29 9.14
C HIS A 54 -18.56 8.86 8.68
N TRP A 55 -17.47 8.12 8.87
CA TRP A 55 -16.14 8.48 8.41
C TRP A 55 -16.08 8.63 6.89
N ALA A 56 -16.53 7.63 6.14
CA ALA A 56 -16.53 7.63 4.68
C ALA A 56 -17.31 8.82 4.11
N ARG A 57 -18.45 9.16 4.74
CA ARG A 57 -19.25 10.33 4.35
C ARG A 57 -18.49 11.63 4.58
N ARG A 58 -17.85 11.79 5.75
CA ARG A 58 -17.11 13.03 6.10
C ARG A 58 -15.85 13.20 5.27
N ARG A 59 -15.01 12.15 5.19
CA ARG A 59 -13.66 12.26 4.58
C ARG A 59 -13.70 12.16 3.06
N TYR A 60 -14.55 11.29 2.50
CA TYR A 60 -14.54 11.00 1.07
C TYR A 60 -15.79 11.54 0.34
N GLY A 61 -16.79 12.02 1.07
CA GLY A 61 -18.09 12.36 0.48
C GLY A 61 -18.85 11.13 -0.01
N TRP A 62 -18.48 9.94 0.48
CA TRP A 62 -19.04 8.68 0.07
C TRP A 62 -20.16 8.24 1.01
N ALA A 63 -21.40 8.39 0.56
CA ALA A 63 -22.55 7.86 1.25
C ALA A 63 -22.69 6.38 0.90
N THR A 64 -22.12 5.50 1.72
CA THR A 64 -22.17 4.05 1.52
C THR A 64 -23.58 3.47 1.67
N GLY A 65 -24.52 4.25 2.21
CA GLY A 65 -25.91 3.85 2.35
C GLY A 65 -26.07 2.55 3.12
N GLU A 66 -26.84 1.63 2.53
CA GLU A 66 -27.10 0.29 3.07
C GLU A 66 -26.12 -0.77 2.55
N LEU A 67 -25.02 -0.38 1.87
CA LEU A 67 -24.05 -1.34 1.37
C LEU A 67 -23.55 -2.26 2.48
N SER A 68 -23.52 -3.55 2.17
CA SER A 68 -23.08 -4.58 3.11
C SER A 68 -21.60 -4.46 3.42
N CYS A 69 -21.26 -4.57 4.72
CA CYS A 69 -19.91 -4.48 5.22
C CYS A 69 -19.51 -5.79 5.92
N GLY A 70 -18.47 -6.45 5.41
CA GLY A 70 -17.85 -7.62 6.03
C GLY A 70 -16.59 -7.23 6.82
N TRP A 71 -16.34 -7.90 7.95
CA TRP A 71 -15.18 -7.62 8.80
C TRP A 71 -14.15 -8.76 8.77
N TYR A 72 -12.88 -8.39 8.60
CA TYR A 72 -11.77 -9.31 8.41
C TYR A 72 -10.60 -8.94 9.32
N SER A 73 -9.73 -9.91 9.63
CA SER A 73 -8.54 -9.68 10.45
C SER A 73 -7.41 -8.95 9.71
N GLY A 74 -7.75 -8.18 8.69
CA GLY A 74 -6.85 -7.31 7.94
C GLY A 74 -7.11 -7.32 6.44
N VAL A 75 -6.56 -6.32 5.75
CA VAL A 75 -6.77 -6.12 4.30
C VAL A 75 -6.36 -7.32 3.46
N LEU A 76 -5.24 -7.97 3.79
CA LEU A 76 -4.79 -9.15 3.05
C LEU A 76 -5.75 -10.34 3.21
N HIS A 77 -6.40 -10.48 4.39
CA HIS A 77 -7.46 -11.48 4.60
C HIS A 77 -8.71 -11.17 3.77
N ALA A 78 -9.14 -9.90 3.76
CA ALA A 78 -10.27 -9.47 2.92
C ALA A 78 -9.96 -9.72 1.42
N ALA A 79 -8.73 -9.42 0.99
CA ALA A 79 -8.28 -9.70 -0.37
C ALA A 79 -8.28 -11.20 -0.69
N ALA A 80 -7.78 -12.03 0.22
CA ALA A 80 -7.81 -13.48 0.05
C ALA A 80 -9.24 -14.02 -0.03
N ALA A 81 -10.15 -13.50 0.80
CA ALA A 81 -11.57 -13.82 0.75
C ALA A 81 -12.20 -13.45 -0.60
N ALA A 82 -11.89 -12.24 -1.11
CA ALA A 82 -12.35 -11.81 -2.42
C ALA A 82 -11.81 -12.72 -3.54
N VAL A 83 -10.52 -13.04 -3.54
CA VAL A 83 -9.91 -13.95 -4.52
C VAL A 83 -10.59 -15.32 -4.47
N LEU A 84 -10.76 -15.91 -3.29
CA LEU A 84 -11.39 -17.24 -3.14
C LEU A 84 -12.85 -17.27 -3.61
N THR A 85 -13.57 -16.16 -3.39
CA THR A 85 -15.02 -16.10 -3.63
C THR A 85 -15.37 -15.66 -5.05
N LEU A 86 -14.53 -14.81 -5.63
CA LEU A 86 -14.83 -14.16 -6.92
C LEU A 86 -14.14 -14.83 -8.10
N THR A 87 -13.24 -15.80 -7.83
CA THR A 87 -12.48 -16.50 -8.86
C THR A 87 -12.42 -18.00 -8.59
N GLU A 88 -12.15 -18.80 -9.64
CA GLU A 88 -11.89 -20.22 -9.55
C GLU A 88 -10.38 -20.53 -9.66
N PRO A 89 -9.90 -21.71 -9.19
CA PRO A 89 -8.52 -22.13 -9.40
C PRO A 89 -8.12 -22.08 -10.89
N GLY A 90 -6.98 -21.48 -11.19
CA GLY A 90 -6.49 -21.27 -12.55
C GLY A 90 -6.93 -19.97 -13.21
N ASP A 91 -7.93 -19.28 -12.67
CA ASP A 91 -8.39 -18.00 -13.21
C ASP A 91 -7.27 -16.96 -13.24
N ALA A 92 -7.34 -16.08 -14.21
CA ALA A 92 -6.48 -14.91 -14.30
C ALA A 92 -6.98 -13.79 -13.36
N VAL A 93 -6.08 -13.28 -12.53
CA VAL A 93 -6.30 -12.12 -11.67
C VAL A 93 -5.32 -11.03 -12.11
N VAL A 94 -5.85 -9.89 -12.58
CA VAL A 94 -5.02 -8.73 -12.94
C VAL A 94 -4.60 -8.01 -11.67
N VAL A 95 -3.31 -7.73 -11.55
CA VAL A 95 -2.74 -6.99 -10.43
C VAL A 95 -1.94 -5.81 -10.95
N LEU A 96 -2.30 -4.60 -10.53
CA LEU A 96 -1.55 -3.38 -10.83
C LEU A 96 -0.15 -3.47 -10.23
N THR A 97 0.90 -3.21 -11.01
CA THR A 97 2.31 -3.29 -10.55
C THR A 97 3.08 -2.00 -10.84
N PRO A 98 4.12 -1.65 -10.02
CA PRO A 98 4.59 -2.40 -8.84
C PRO A 98 3.51 -2.50 -7.78
N THR A 99 3.55 -3.48 -6.87
CA THR A 99 2.50 -3.66 -5.87
C THR A 99 3.04 -4.24 -4.57
N TYR A 100 2.23 -4.19 -3.53
CA TYR A 100 2.52 -4.82 -2.24
C TYR A 100 2.76 -6.33 -2.41
N PRO A 101 3.99 -6.84 -2.12
CA PRO A 101 4.37 -8.20 -2.48
C PRO A 101 3.46 -9.31 -1.94
N PRO A 102 2.92 -9.23 -0.71
CA PRO A 102 1.97 -10.21 -0.22
C PRO A 102 0.69 -10.33 -1.05
N MET A 103 0.28 -9.27 -1.76
CA MET A 103 -0.90 -9.31 -2.65
C MET A 103 -0.66 -10.23 -3.85
N LEU A 104 0.48 -10.08 -4.54
CA LEU A 104 0.87 -10.98 -5.64
C LEU A 104 1.01 -12.43 -5.17
N ARG A 105 1.64 -12.62 -4.00
CA ARG A 105 1.82 -13.96 -3.42
C ARG A 105 0.48 -14.59 -3.05
N ALA A 106 -0.46 -13.84 -2.49
CA ALA A 106 -1.78 -14.35 -2.12
C ALA A 106 -2.52 -14.89 -3.34
N VAL A 107 -2.52 -14.17 -4.47
CA VAL A 107 -3.14 -14.63 -5.72
C VAL A 107 -2.56 -15.98 -6.15
N SER A 108 -1.23 -16.09 -6.20
CA SER A 108 -0.54 -17.30 -6.65
C SER A 108 -0.70 -18.47 -5.66
N GLN A 109 -0.58 -18.21 -4.36
CA GLN A 109 -0.72 -19.22 -3.30
C GLN A 109 -2.14 -19.78 -3.21
N LEU A 110 -3.13 -19.00 -3.61
CA LEU A 110 -4.52 -19.45 -3.71
C LEU A 110 -4.83 -20.19 -5.03
N GLY A 111 -3.81 -20.48 -5.85
CA GLY A 111 -3.95 -21.24 -7.08
C GLY A 111 -4.50 -20.44 -8.26
N ARG A 112 -4.47 -19.12 -8.21
CA ARG A 112 -4.84 -18.22 -9.32
C ARG A 112 -3.61 -17.76 -10.07
N ARG A 113 -3.77 -17.36 -11.31
CA ARG A 113 -2.71 -16.87 -12.15
C ARG A 113 -2.65 -15.33 -12.05
N ALA A 114 -1.61 -14.80 -11.41
CA ALA A 114 -1.40 -13.37 -11.32
C ALA A 114 -0.93 -12.80 -12.67
N VAL A 115 -1.72 -11.93 -13.26
CA VAL A 115 -1.41 -11.20 -14.50
C VAL A 115 -0.99 -9.79 -14.11
N ARG A 116 0.27 -9.48 -14.31
CA ARG A 116 0.82 -8.15 -13.99
C ARG A 116 0.34 -7.11 -15.00
N TRP A 117 -0.15 -6.00 -14.51
CA TRP A 117 -0.49 -4.82 -15.30
C TRP A 117 0.36 -3.65 -14.79
N PRO A 118 1.47 -3.32 -15.46
CA PRO A 118 2.38 -2.30 -14.98
C PRO A 118 1.83 -0.89 -15.16
N LEU A 119 2.07 -0.02 -14.17
CA LEU A 119 1.93 1.42 -14.33
C LEU A 119 2.97 1.94 -15.31
N LEU A 120 2.59 2.91 -16.12
CA LEU A 120 3.53 3.73 -16.89
C LEU A 120 4.28 4.65 -15.92
N ASP A 121 5.62 4.63 -16.00
CA ASP A 121 6.52 5.54 -15.25
C ASP A 121 6.99 6.64 -16.19
N GLU A 122 6.23 7.73 -16.28
CA GLU A 122 6.47 8.84 -17.19
C GLU A 122 7.04 10.06 -16.46
N GLU A 123 7.52 11.04 -17.19
CA GLU A 123 8.08 12.28 -16.63
C GLU A 123 7.10 12.98 -15.67
N ASN A 124 5.81 12.97 -16.00
CA ASN A 124 4.74 13.59 -15.22
C ASN A 124 4.15 12.71 -14.10
N GLY A 125 4.72 11.53 -13.85
CA GLY A 125 4.27 10.62 -12.80
C GLY A 125 3.82 9.25 -13.29
N TYR A 126 3.26 8.48 -12.36
CA TYR A 126 2.72 7.15 -12.67
C TYR A 126 1.29 7.24 -13.18
N ARG A 127 0.99 6.51 -14.27
CA ARG A 127 -0.35 6.48 -14.88
C ARG A 127 -0.78 5.06 -15.25
N PHE A 128 -2.08 4.84 -15.37
CA PHE A 128 -2.62 3.61 -15.92
C PHE A 128 -2.27 3.47 -17.40
N ASP A 129 -1.76 2.30 -17.79
CA ASP A 129 -1.69 1.89 -19.19
C ASP A 129 -3.01 1.20 -19.58
N LEU A 130 -4.01 2.02 -19.95
CA LEU A 130 -5.33 1.50 -20.32
C LEU A 130 -5.28 0.70 -21.63
N ALA A 131 -4.35 0.99 -22.54
CA ALA A 131 -4.18 0.22 -23.76
C ALA A 131 -3.63 -1.19 -23.47
N ALA A 132 -2.62 -1.28 -22.57
CA ALA A 132 -2.15 -2.58 -22.09
C ALA A 132 -3.24 -3.33 -21.33
N LEU A 133 -4.06 -2.64 -20.52
CA LEU A 133 -5.19 -3.27 -19.84
C LEU A 133 -6.19 -3.85 -20.84
N ALA A 134 -6.58 -3.11 -21.87
CA ALA A 134 -7.49 -3.61 -22.92
C ALA A 134 -6.96 -4.90 -23.58
N ALA A 135 -5.66 -4.93 -23.89
CA ALA A 135 -5.02 -6.14 -24.44
C ALA A 135 -5.03 -7.31 -23.45
N VAL A 136 -4.81 -7.04 -22.16
CA VAL A 136 -4.88 -8.05 -21.08
C VAL A 136 -6.31 -8.58 -20.95
N LEU A 137 -7.33 -7.72 -20.91
CA LEU A 137 -8.73 -8.13 -20.82
C LEU A 137 -9.14 -9.04 -21.99
N ALA A 138 -8.74 -8.69 -23.20
CA ALA A 138 -9.07 -9.47 -24.39
C ALA A 138 -8.37 -10.83 -24.42
N ARG A 139 -7.08 -10.88 -24.05
CA ARG A 139 -6.25 -12.09 -24.14
C ARG A 139 -6.46 -13.04 -22.98
N GLU A 140 -6.43 -12.51 -21.75
CA GLU A 140 -6.39 -13.31 -20.52
C GLU A 140 -7.77 -13.59 -19.96
N ARG A 141 -8.79 -12.80 -20.34
CA ARG A 141 -10.17 -12.88 -19.83
C ARG A 141 -10.21 -13.02 -18.28
N PRO A 142 -9.61 -12.07 -17.56
CA PRO A 142 -9.51 -12.17 -16.11
C PRO A 142 -10.89 -12.11 -15.46
N THR A 143 -11.01 -12.72 -14.28
CA THR A 143 -12.22 -12.67 -13.45
C THR A 143 -12.17 -11.60 -12.38
N LEU A 144 -10.96 -11.19 -11.98
CA LEU A 144 -10.73 -10.18 -10.93
C LEU A 144 -9.61 -9.22 -11.34
N LEU A 145 -9.80 -7.94 -11.04
CA LEU A 145 -8.76 -6.91 -11.05
C LEU A 145 -8.52 -6.41 -9.62
N ILE A 146 -7.28 -6.39 -9.18
CA ILE A 146 -6.86 -5.83 -7.89
C ILE A 146 -6.24 -4.47 -8.13
N LEU A 147 -6.90 -3.43 -7.62
CA LEU A 147 -6.46 -2.04 -7.60
C LEU A 147 -6.00 -1.69 -6.19
N ASN A 148 -4.93 -0.90 -6.06
CA ASN A 148 -4.53 -0.29 -4.80
C ASN A 148 -4.48 1.24 -4.97
N THR A 149 -5.27 1.99 -4.17
CA THR A 149 -5.36 3.45 -4.25
C THR A 149 -5.72 4.05 -2.88
N PRO A 150 -4.90 4.97 -2.32
CA PRO A 150 -3.57 5.41 -2.76
C PRO A 150 -2.57 4.28 -2.92
N HIS A 151 -1.69 4.39 -3.90
CA HIS A 151 -0.92 3.27 -4.42
C HIS A 151 0.37 3.00 -3.63
N ASN A 152 0.54 1.78 -3.14
CA ASN A 152 1.78 1.29 -2.55
C ASN A 152 2.52 0.42 -3.60
N PRO A 153 3.75 0.78 -4.04
CA PRO A 153 4.72 1.63 -3.30
C PRO A 153 4.86 3.07 -3.81
N THR A 154 4.22 3.47 -4.89
CA THR A 154 4.53 4.74 -5.58
C THR A 154 3.98 5.98 -4.89
N GLY A 155 3.02 5.83 -3.97
CA GLY A 155 2.32 6.93 -3.33
C GLY A 155 1.39 7.73 -4.26
N ARG A 156 1.09 7.20 -5.44
CA ARG A 156 0.17 7.84 -6.40
C ARG A 156 -1.26 7.84 -5.86
N VAL A 157 -1.93 8.97 -5.93
CA VAL A 157 -3.37 9.11 -5.68
C VAL A 157 -4.07 9.33 -7.01
N PHE A 158 -4.77 8.32 -7.50
CA PHE A 158 -5.44 8.41 -8.79
C PHE A 158 -6.65 9.35 -8.69
N THR A 159 -6.77 10.24 -9.67
CA THR A 159 -7.85 11.23 -9.74
C THR A 159 -9.17 10.57 -10.14
N ALA A 160 -10.29 11.24 -9.83
CA ALA A 160 -11.62 10.77 -10.25
C ALA A 160 -11.75 10.55 -11.77
N PRO A 161 -11.18 11.41 -12.66
CA PRO A 161 -11.16 11.14 -14.09
C PRO A 161 -10.37 9.88 -14.47
N GLU A 162 -9.19 9.63 -13.85
CA GLU A 162 -8.40 8.42 -14.10
C GLU A 162 -9.14 7.16 -13.66
N LEU A 163 -9.77 7.19 -12.47
CA LEU A 163 -10.57 6.07 -11.96
C LEU A 163 -11.80 5.81 -12.82
N ARG A 164 -12.47 6.86 -13.32
CA ARG A 164 -13.56 6.71 -14.30
C ARG A 164 -13.09 6.09 -15.59
N ALA A 165 -11.97 6.54 -16.14
CA ALA A 165 -11.41 5.97 -17.36
C ALA A 165 -11.05 4.48 -17.20
N LEU A 166 -10.56 4.09 -16.02
CA LEU A 166 -10.36 2.68 -15.67
C LEU A 166 -11.70 1.93 -15.63
N ALA A 167 -12.71 2.48 -14.98
CA ALA A 167 -14.04 1.88 -14.91
C ALA A 167 -14.69 1.74 -16.30
N ASP A 168 -14.58 2.77 -17.16
CA ASP A 168 -15.06 2.72 -18.54
C ASP A 168 -14.41 1.59 -19.34
N GLN A 169 -13.10 1.35 -19.13
CA GLN A 169 -12.39 0.23 -19.74
C GLN A 169 -12.90 -1.14 -19.27
N LEU A 170 -13.44 -1.21 -18.05
CA LEU A 170 -13.98 -2.44 -17.47
C LEU A 170 -15.46 -2.66 -17.78
N ARG A 171 -16.20 -1.65 -18.27
CA ARG A 171 -17.67 -1.68 -18.40
C ARG A 171 -18.17 -2.89 -19.17
N ASP A 172 -17.63 -3.14 -20.34
CA ASP A 172 -18.01 -4.24 -21.21
C ASP A 172 -17.37 -5.59 -20.84
N SER A 173 -16.71 -5.65 -19.69
CA SER A 173 -16.04 -6.85 -19.19
C SER A 173 -16.72 -7.36 -17.92
N PRO A 174 -16.84 -8.68 -17.70
CA PRO A 174 -17.42 -9.26 -16.49
C PRO A 174 -16.47 -9.21 -15.27
N VAL A 175 -15.32 -8.56 -15.40
CA VAL A 175 -14.28 -8.50 -14.37
C VAL A 175 -14.83 -7.86 -13.09
N GLN A 176 -14.64 -8.53 -11.95
CA GLN A 176 -14.89 -7.98 -10.63
C GLN A 176 -13.70 -7.09 -10.22
N VAL A 177 -13.90 -6.15 -9.33
CA VAL A 177 -12.82 -5.29 -8.83
C VAL A 177 -12.67 -5.46 -7.32
N LEU A 178 -11.44 -5.66 -6.87
CA LEU A 178 -11.02 -5.49 -5.49
C LEU A 178 -10.23 -4.19 -5.39
N SER A 179 -10.78 -3.18 -4.72
CA SER A 179 -10.10 -1.92 -4.46
C SER A 179 -9.54 -1.91 -3.04
N ASP A 180 -8.22 -2.05 -2.93
CA ASP A 180 -7.49 -1.89 -1.66
C ASP A 180 -7.23 -0.40 -1.42
N GLU A 181 -7.98 0.18 -0.49
CA GLU A 181 -7.94 1.60 -0.15
C GLU A 181 -7.41 1.86 1.27
N ILE A 182 -6.52 1.00 1.74
CA ILE A 182 -5.97 1.06 3.12
C ILE A 182 -5.24 2.37 3.44
N PHE A 183 -4.77 3.10 2.43
CA PHE A 183 -4.11 4.39 2.56
C PHE A 183 -5.02 5.59 2.27
N ALA A 184 -6.33 5.40 2.14
CA ALA A 184 -7.30 6.42 1.76
C ALA A 184 -7.22 7.72 2.57
N ASP A 185 -6.87 7.62 3.85
CA ASP A 185 -6.81 8.74 4.79
C ASP A 185 -5.47 9.51 4.78
N ILE A 186 -4.45 8.98 4.12
CA ILE A 186 -3.12 9.60 4.07
C ILE A 186 -2.89 10.18 2.69
N VAL A 187 -3.37 11.39 2.50
CA VAL A 187 -3.30 12.16 1.25
C VAL A 187 -2.83 13.58 1.55
N TYR A 188 -1.91 14.08 0.76
CA TYR A 188 -1.28 15.38 0.98
C TYR A 188 -2.00 16.51 0.23
N PRO A 189 -1.81 17.78 0.65
CA PRO A 189 -2.36 18.93 -0.05
C PRO A 189 -2.05 18.90 -1.56
N GLY A 190 -3.07 19.20 -2.36
CA GLY A 190 -2.99 19.14 -3.83
C GLY A 190 -3.53 17.83 -4.44
N ALA A 191 -3.70 16.77 -3.65
CA ALA A 191 -4.36 15.54 -4.06
C ALA A 191 -5.62 15.28 -3.22
N ARG A 192 -6.51 14.45 -3.74
CA ARG A 192 -7.73 14.02 -3.03
C ARG A 192 -8.01 12.56 -3.36
N HIS A 193 -8.13 11.74 -2.34
CA HIS A 193 -8.63 10.38 -2.52
C HIS A 193 -10.12 10.38 -2.89
N VAL A 194 -10.44 9.57 -3.89
CA VAL A 194 -11.81 9.26 -4.28
C VAL A 194 -11.96 7.75 -4.24
N PRO A 195 -12.87 7.18 -3.46
CA PRO A 195 -13.13 5.74 -3.48
C PRO A 195 -13.43 5.26 -4.90
N PHE A 196 -12.80 4.16 -5.31
CA PHE A 196 -12.97 3.65 -6.68
C PHE A 196 -14.44 3.35 -6.97
N MET A 197 -15.15 2.72 -6.05
CA MET A 197 -16.57 2.41 -6.20
C MET A 197 -17.42 3.66 -6.49
N LEU A 198 -17.13 4.78 -5.82
CA LEU A 198 -17.79 6.06 -6.07
C LEU A 198 -17.45 6.65 -7.45
N ALA A 199 -16.17 6.53 -7.85
CA ALA A 199 -15.72 7.07 -9.15
C ALA A 199 -16.20 6.22 -10.33
N ALA A 200 -16.34 4.90 -10.13
CA ALA A 200 -16.66 3.92 -11.17
C ALA A 200 -18.13 3.98 -11.67
N GLY A 201 -19.02 4.60 -10.90
CA GLY A 201 -20.45 4.57 -11.20
C GLY A 201 -21.11 3.24 -10.84
N GLU A 202 -22.42 3.15 -11.08
CA GLU A 202 -23.26 2.05 -10.59
C GLU A 202 -22.81 0.69 -11.14
N GLU A 203 -22.70 0.55 -12.45
CA GLU A 203 -22.46 -0.74 -13.12
C GLU A 203 -21.16 -1.43 -12.68
N VAL A 204 -20.04 -0.72 -12.63
CA VAL A 204 -18.75 -1.26 -12.18
C VAL A 204 -18.66 -1.23 -10.65
N GLY A 205 -19.32 -0.25 -10.02
CA GLY A 205 -19.43 -0.16 -8.57
C GLY A 205 -20.10 -1.37 -7.94
N GLU A 206 -21.22 -1.87 -8.50
CA GLU A 206 -21.93 -3.05 -8.00
C GLU A 206 -21.09 -4.34 -7.96
N ARG A 207 -20.07 -4.44 -8.80
CA ARG A 207 -19.15 -5.57 -8.85
C ARG A 207 -17.78 -5.25 -8.24
N THR A 208 -17.71 -4.20 -7.42
CA THR A 208 -16.51 -3.78 -6.69
C THR A 208 -16.61 -4.14 -5.22
N VAL A 209 -15.53 -4.66 -4.67
CA VAL A 209 -15.28 -4.79 -3.23
C VAL A 209 -14.24 -3.74 -2.84
N THR A 210 -14.60 -2.80 -1.99
CA THR A 210 -13.67 -1.81 -1.44
C THR A 210 -13.22 -2.22 -0.05
N VAL A 211 -11.92 -2.28 0.19
CA VAL A 211 -11.36 -2.62 1.50
C VAL A 211 -10.75 -1.39 2.16
N LEU A 212 -11.23 -1.09 3.37
CA LEU A 212 -10.78 0.02 4.21
C LEU A 212 -10.29 -0.47 5.56
N SER A 213 -9.41 0.28 6.19
CA SER A 213 -8.93 -0.03 7.54
C SER A 213 -8.33 1.21 8.20
N ALA A 214 -8.57 1.39 9.50
CA ALA A 214 -7.91 2.40 10.31
C ALA A 214 -6.41 2.11 10.56
N SER A 215 -5.92 0.93 10.16
CA SER A 215 -4.61 0.42 10.57
C SER A 215 -3.43 1.26 10.09
N LYS A 216 -3.50 1.87 8.89
CA LYS A 216 -2.41 2.71 8.36
C LYS A 216 -2.54 4.16 8.80
N ALA A 217 -3.75 4.70 8.80
CA ALA A 217 -4.02 6.08 9.19
C ALA A 217 -3.76 6.35 10.68
N PHE A 218 -4.08 5.38 11.54
CA PHE A 218 -4.03 5.55 13.00
C PHE A 218 -3.02 4.62 13.70
N ASN A 219 -2.13 4.01 12.93
CA ASN A 219 -1.08 3.12 13.45
C ASN A 219 -1.61 1.91 14.26
N LEU A 220 -2.67 1.26 13.77
CA LEU A 220 -3.37 0.16 14.44
C LEU A 220 -3.14 -1.22 13.79
N ALA A 221 -2.08 -1.38 12.98
CA ALA A 221 -1.86 -2.60 12.20
C ALA A 221 -1.79 -3.89 13.05
N GLY A 222 -1.29 -3.78 14.29
CA GLY A 222 -1.21 -4.90 15.24
C GLY A 222 -2.57 -5.38 15.76
N LEU A 223 -3.62 -4.55 15.70
CA LEU A 223 -4.98 -4.89 16.15
C LEU A 223 -5.80 -5.68 15.12
N ARG A 224 -5.30 -5.81 13.90
CA ARG A 224 -5.80 -6.74 12.88
C ARG A 224 -7.29 -6.57 12.58
N CYS A 225 -7.69 -5.41 12.02
CA CYS A 225 -9.07 -5.08 11.69
C CYS A 225 -9.15 -4.40 10.31
N ALA A 226 -10.02 -4.90 9.45
CA ALA A 226 -10.34 -4.30 8.15
C ALA A 226 -11.80 -4.55 7.79
N ALA A 227 -12.40 -3.61 7.06
CA ALA A 227 -13.75 -3.68 6.55
C ALA A 227 -13.71 -3.88 5.03
N ALA A 228 -14.56 -4.77 4.50
CA ALA A 228 -14.82 -4.92 3.08
C ALA A 228 -16.25 -4.50 2.77
N ILE A 229 -16.41 -3.46 1.96
CA ILE A 229 -17.71 -2.95 1.51
C ILE A 229 -17.99 -3.54 0.14
N ALA A 230 -19.09 -4.27 0.02
CA ALA A 230 -19.55 -4.86 -1.24
C ALA A 230 -20.46 -3.90 -1.99
N GLY A 231 -20.24 -3.71 -3.29
CA GLY A 231 -21.02 -2.80 -4.12
C GLY A 231 -22.45 -3.25 -4.40
N SER A 232 -22.78 -4.52 -4.11
CA SER A 232 -24.13 -5.06 -4.23
C SER A 232 -24.41 -6.18 -3.24
N ASP A 233 -25.67 -6.44 -2.93
CA ASP A 233 -26.09 -7.56 -2.09
C ASP A 233 -25.69 -8.92 -2.67
N THR A 234 -25.74 -9.06 -3.99
CA THR A 234 -25.25 -10.27 -4.66
C THR A 234 -23.78 -10.53 -4.35
N LEU A 235 -22.96 -9.50 -4.41
CA LEU A 235 -21.54 -9.59 -4.11
C LEU A 235 -21.30 -9.87 -2.62
N ALA A 236 -22.04 -9.21 -1.74
CA ALA A 236 -22.01 -9.44 -0.29
C ALA A 236 -22.38 -10.89 0.06
N CYS A 237 -23.46 -11.42 -0.54
CA CYS A 237 -23.89 -12.81 -0.35
C CYS A 237 -22.82 -13.81 -0.83
N ARG A 238 -22.11 -13.51 -1.92
CA ARG A 238 -20.99 -14.34 -2.37
C ARG A 238 -19.86 -14.36 -1.35
N LEU A 239 -19.43 -13.21 -0.85
CA LEU A 239 -18.39 -13.10 0.17
C LEU A 239 -18.77 -13.84 1.46
N ALA A 240 -20.04 -13.74 1.88
CA ALA A 240 -20.54 -14.40 3.09
C ALA A 240 -20.61 -15.94 3.00
N ARG A 241 -20.53 -16.52 1.78
CA ARG A 241 -20.52 -18.00 1.60
C ARG A 241 -19.18 -18.62 1.99
N LEU A 242 -18.12 -17.83 2.08
CA LEU A 242 -16.82 -18.38 2.46
C LEU A 242 -16.86 -18.83 3.92
N PRO A 243 -16.43 -20.07 4.23
CA PRO A 243 -16.42 -20.55 5.60
C PRO A 243 -15.64 -19.64 6.55
N ALA A 244 -16.23 -19.32 7.70
CA ALA A 244 -15.57 -18.43 8.69
C ALA A 244 -14.19 -18.95 9.13
N ALA A 245 -13.97 -20.28 9.06
CA ALA A 245 -12.65 -20.87 9.32
C ALA A 245 -11.56 -20.41 8.34
N LEU A 246 -11.92 -19.95 7.13
CA LEU A 246 -10.98 -19.44 6.12
C LEU A 246 -10.85 -17.94 6.15
N THR A 247 -11.91 -17.21 6.51
CA THR A 247 -11.87 -15.73 6.57
C THR A 247 -11.28 -15.21 7.88
N GLY A 248 -11.29 -16.04 8.92
CA GLY A 248 -11.05 -15.56 10.28
C GLY A 248 -12.13 -14.53 10.70
N THR A 249 -12.06 -14.08 11.92
CA THR A 249 -12.87 -12.97 12.41
C THR A 249 -11.93 -11.83 12.84
N THR A 250 -12.37 -10.59 12.65
CA THR A 250 -11.65 -9.47 13.27
C THR A 250 -11.74 -9.59 14.80
N THR A 251 -10.75 -9.02 15.48
CA THR A 251 -10.82 -8.95 16.95
C THR A 251 -11.80 -7.86 17.38
N VAL A 252 -12.55 -8.09 18.46
CA VAL A 252 -13.46 -7.06 19.01
C VAL A 252 -12.68 -5.80 19.39
N VAL A 253 -11.50 -5.98 19.99
CA VAL A 253 -10.60 -4.88 20.37
C VAL A 253 -10.16 -4.08 19.11
N GLY A 254 -9.88 -4.75 18.00
CA GLY A 254 -9.56 -4.10 16.75
C GLY A 254 -10.72 -3.28 16.16
N ALA A 255 -11.94 -3.81 16.27
CA ALA A 255 -13.14 -3.09 15.84
C ALA A 255 -13.45 -1.88 16.75
N VAL A 256 -13.32 -2.02 18.06
CA VAL A 256 -13.47 -0.94 19.03
C VAL A 256 -12.44 0.17 18.81
N ALA A 257 -11.18 -0.20 18.58
CA ALA A 257 -10.11 0.75 18.27
C ALA A 257 -10.35 1.49 16.96
N SER A 258 -10.80 0.76 15.93
CA SER A 258 -11.11 1.36 14.62
C SER A 258 -12.28 2.32 14.70
N ALA A 259 -13.36 1.97 15.41
CA ALA A 259 -14.50 2.85 15.63
C ALA A 259 -14.09 4.13 16.38
N ALA A 260 -13.33 4.00 17.49
CA ALA A 260 -12.83 5.15 18.23
C ALA A 260 -11.96 6.08 17.39
N ALA A 261 -11.11 5.51 16.51
CA ALA A 261 -10.26 6.27 15.60
C ALA A 261 -11.12 7.06 14.59
N TRP A 262 -12.12 6.44 13.97
CA TRP A 262 -13.00 7.10 13.00
C TRP A 262 -13.94 8.13 13.63
N ASP A 263 -14.41 7.88 14.85
CA ASP A 263 -15.34 8.79 15.52
C ASP A 263 -14.64 10.01 16.13
N HIS A 264 -13.40 9.85 16.61
CA HIS A 264 -12.73 10.86 17.45
C HIS A 264 -11.29 11.17 17.08
N GLY A 265 -10.69 10.45 16.12
CA GLY A 265 -9.26 10.57 15.79
C GLY A 265 -8.93 11.58 14.69
N GLU A 266 -9.90 12.29 14.11
CA GLU A 266 -9.72 13.14 12.92
C GLU A 266 -8.66 14.23 13.12
N THR A 267 -8.71 14.99 14.21
CA THR A 267 -7.73 16.06 14.53
C THR A 267 -6.31 15.51 14.68
N TRP A 268 -6.17 14.34 15.33
CA TRP A 268 -4.87 13.68 15.45
C TRP A 268 -4.34 13.27 14.07
N LEU A 269 -5.19 12.68 13.23
CA LEU A 269 -4.81 12.28 11.87
C LEU A 269 -4.35 13.47 11.04
N ASP A 270 -5.08 14.57 11.05
CA ASP A 270 -4.72 15.78 10.31
C ASP A 270 -3.35 16.31 10.77
N THR A 271 -3.09 16.33 12.09
CA THR A 271 -1.78 16.70 12.65
C THR A 271 -0.66 15.77 12.17
N VAL A 272 -0.91 14.46 12.15
CA VAL A 272 0.08 13.48 11.68
C VAL A 272 0.32 13.62 10.18
N VAL A 273 -0.72 13.85 9.39
CA VAL A 273 -0.58 14.10 7.93
C VAL A 273 0.29 15.33 7.66
N ASP A 274 0.16 16.39 8.46
CA ASP A 274 1.04 17.58 8.35
C ASP A 274 2.51 17.23 8.65
N VAL A 275 2.78 16.44 9.68
CA VAL A 275 4.13 15.96 9.99
C VAL A 275 4.68 15.08 8.87
N LEU A 276 3.85 14.17 8.34
CA LEU A 276 4.22 13.32 7.21
C LEU A 276 4.51 14.14 5.94
N ALA A 277 3.74 15.20 5.70
CA ALA A 277 3.99 16.13 4.58
C ALA A 277 5.35 16.82 4.74
N ALA A 278 5.69 17.30 5.94
CA ALA A 278 6.99 17.90 6.22
C ALA A 278 8.14 16.88 6.02
N ASN A 279 7.99 15.66 6.49
CA ASN A 279 8.97 14.59 6.29
C ASN A 279 9.13 14.22 4.80
N ARG A 280 8.03 14.14 4.05
CA ARG A 280 8.04 13.96 2.59
C ARG A 280 8.87 15.04 1.93
N ASP A 281 8.59 16.29 2.25
CA ASP A 281 9.25 17.45 1.64
C ASP A 281 10.74 17.51 2.05
N LEU A 282 11.07 17.16 3.30
CA LEU A 282 12.45 16.98 3.74
C LEU A 282 13.17 15.93 2.89
N LEU A 283 12.64 14.71 2.80
CA LEU A 283 13.22 13.61 2.02
C LEU A 283 13.49 14.04 0.58
N PHE A 284 12.47 14.51 -0.14
CA PHE A 284 12.58 14.77 -1.57
C PHE A 284 13.36 16.04 -1.91
N SER A 285 13.48 17.00 -0.98
CA SER A 285 14.37 18.15 -1.14
C SER A 285 15.85 17.80 -0.96
N GLN A 286 16.17 16.77 -0.15
CA GLN A 286 17.55 16.35 0.10
C GLN A 286 18.12 15.45 -1.00
N LEU A 287 17.29 14.64 -1.67
CA LEU A 287 17.73 13.71 -2.71
C LEU A 287 18.63 14.38 -3.77
N PRO A 288 18.20 15.43 -4.50
CA PRO A 288 19.03 16.01 -5.54
C PRO A 288 20.26 16.75 -5.02
N ARG A 289 20.24 17.19 -3.75
CA ARG A 289 21.30 18.03 -3.17
C ARG A 289 22.40 17.22 -2.51
N ARG A 290 22.04 16.14 -1.83
CA ARG A 290 22.93 15.38 -0.95
C ARG A 290 23.06 13.90 -1.32
N ILE A 291 22.07 13.35 -2.02
CA ILE A 291 21.97 11.93 -2.33
C ILE A 291 21.68 11.75 -3.83
N PRO A 292 22.51 12.28 -4.75
CA PRO A 292 22.21 12.23 -6.19
C PRO A 292 22.18 10.82 -6.77
N MET A 293 22.65 9.81 -6.03
CA MET A 293 22.52 8.40 -6.39
C MET A 293 21.14 7.81 -6.10
N LEU A 294 20.24 8.56 -5.47
CA LEU A 294 18.83 8.18 -5.31
C LEU A 294 17.93 9.26 -5.92
N SER A 295 16.95 8.83 -6.65
CA SER A 295 15.89 9.71 -7.16
C SER A 295 14.52 9.12 -6.89
N GLY A 296 13.51 9.97 -6.90
CA GLY A 296 12.12 9.59 -6.72
C GLY A 296 11.21 10.79 -6.88
N ARG A 297 9.91 10.55 -6.86
CA ARG A 297 8.89 11.61 -6.88
C ARG A 297 8.23 11.73 -5.51
N PRO A 298 7.96 12.96 -5.04
CA PRO A 298 7.16 13.14 -3.83
C PRO A 298 5.82 12.43 -4.00
N PRO A 299 5.42 11.55 -3.09
CA PRO A 299 4.15 10.87 -3.15
C PRO A 299 2.99 11.84 -2.90
N GLU A 300 1.86 11.60 -3.55
CA GLU A 300 0.61 12.35 -3.36
C GLU A 300 -0.17 11.85 -2.15
N GLY A 301 0.07 10.61 -1.76
CA GLY A 301 -0.48 9.95 -0.58
C GLY A 301 0.45 8.87 -0.06
N THR A 302 0.05 8.15 0.97
CA THR A 302 0.86 7.21 1.74
C THR A 302 2.00 7.91 2.50
N TYR A 303 2.81 7.18 3.22
CA TYR A 303 4.05 7.67 3.84
C TYR A 303 5.28 6.92 3.31
N LEU A 304 5.23 6.56 2.02
CA LEU A 304 6.20 5.69 1.37
C LEU A 304 6.89 6.43 0.23
N GLY A 305 8.22 6.52 0.29
CA GLY A 305 9.07 6.98 -0.80
C GLY A 305 9.50 5.81 -1.67
N TRP A 306 9.19 5.84 -2.97
CA TRP A 306 9.64 4.86 -3.96
C TRP A 306 10.83 5.41 -4.70
N LEU A 307 12.03 4.95 -4.34
CA LEU A 307 13.31 5.53 -4.73
C LEU A 307 14.04 4.63 -5.73
N ARG A 308 14.69 5.22 -6.72
CA ARG A 308 15.51 4.55 -7.72
C ARG A 308 16.97 4.88 -7.50
N ALA A 309 17.81 3.86 -7.46
CA ALA A 309 19.24 4.00 -7.39
C ALA A 309 19.89 4.26 -8.75
N HIS A 310 20.97 5.02 -8.75
CA HIS A 310 21.79 5.39 -9.89
C HIS A 310 23.28 5.24 -9.59
N GLY A 311 24.11 5.26 -10.65
CA GLY A 311 25.56 5.25 -10.56
C GLY A 311 26.09 4.09 -9.70
N ALA A 312 27.14 4.34 -8.92
CA ALA A 312 27.83 3.32 -8.14
C ALA A 312 26.90 2.57 -7.17
N LEU A 313 25.89 3.23 -6.61
CA LEU A 313 24.90 2.57 -5.75
C LEU A 313 24.06 1.55 -6.53
N ALA A 314 23.62 1.87 -7.75
CA ALA A 314 22.90 0.93 -8.60
C ALA A 314 23.80 -0.20 -9.11
N ASP A 315 25.08 0.09 -9.34
CA ASP A 315 26.07 -0.84 -9.86
C ASP A 315 26.65 -1.77 -8.77
N SER A 316 26.30 -1.55 -7.48
CA SER A 316 26.68 -2.41 -6.35
C SER A 316 26.05 -3.81 -6.42
N GLY A 317 24.98 -3.96 -7.22
CA GLY A 317 24.23 -5.21 -7.39
C GLY A 317 23.15 -5.47 -6.34
N ASP A 318 23.25 -4.90 -5.14
CA ASP A 318 22.24 -4.98 -4.08
C ASP A 318 22.14 -3.65 -3.33
N VAL A 319 21.24 -2.78 -3.80
CA VAL A 319 21.01 -1.45 -3.24
C VAL A 319 20.61 -1.52 -1.76
N ARG A 320 19.74 -2.48 -1.39
CA ARG A 320 19.30 -2.63 0.00
C ARG A 320 20.47 -3.02 0.90
N ALA A 321 21.27 -3.98 0.49
CA ALA A 321 22.41 -4.42 1.30
C ALA A 321 23.43 -3.30 1.53
N GLU A 322 23.69 -2.44 0.52
CA GLU A 322 24.56 -1.26 0.69
C GLU A 322 24.00 -0.30 1.73
N LEU A 323 22.72 0.03 1.65
CA LEU A 323 22.07 0.94 2.59
C LEU A 323 21.95 0.34 3.99
N LEU A 324 21.76 -0.97 4.10
CA LEU A 324 21.74 -1.66 5.39
C LEU A 324 23.13 -1.62 6.08
N ARG A 325 24.22 -1.75 5.31
CA ARG A 325 25.59 -1.56 5.86
C ARG A 325 25.83 -0.13 6.38
N ALA A 326 25.12 0.84 5.81
CA ALA A 326 25.08 2.21 6.31
C ALA A 326 24.22 2.37 7.59
N GLY A 327 23.60 1.31 8.07
CA GLY A 327 22.70 1.36 9.23
C GLY A 327 21.28 1.80 8.88
N VAL A 328 20.85 1.74 7.61
CA VAL A 328 19.49 2.09 7.19
C VAL A 328 18.85 0.92 6.47
N ASP A 329 17.86 0.29 7.08
CA ASP A 329 17.13 -0.83 6.48
C ASP A 329 15.89 -0.33 5.73
N LEU A 330 15.88 -0.54 4.41
CA LEU A 330 14.80 -0.18 3.48
C LEU A 330 14.18 -1.45 2.89
N ALA A 331 12.96 -1.34 2.36
CA ALA A 331 12.39 -2.48 1.64
C ALA A 331 13.00 -2.59 0.23
N ASP A 332 13.45 -3.81 -0.11
CA ASP A 332 13.89 -4.14 -1.47
C ASP A 332 12.72 -3.98 -2.46
N GLY A 333 12.97 -3.36 -3.60
CA GLY A 333 11.99 -3.12 -4.65
C GLY A 333 11.66 -4.35 -5.50
N THR A 334 12.55 -5.32 -5.56
CA THR A 334 12.39 -6.51 -6.40
C THR A 334 11.10 -7.28 -6.13
N PRO A 335 10.73 -7.57 -4.86
CA PRO A 335 9.48 -8.26 -4.56
C PRO A 335 8.21 -7.47 -4.97
N PHE A 336 8.30 -6.14 -5.10
CA PHE A 336 7.19 -5.30 -5.57
C PHE A 336 6.95 -5.40 -7.08
N GLY A 337 7.88 -6.02 -7.81
CA GLY A 337 7.84 -6.13 -9.28
C GLY A 337 8.85 -5.23 -9.98
N ASP A 338 9.83 -4.67 -9.27
CA ASP A 338 10.97 -3.98 -9.89
C ASP A 338 12.01 -5.00 -10.37
N GLU A 339 11.88 -5.38 -11.64
CA GLU A 339 12.80 -6.34 -12.27
C GLU A 339 14.22 -5.77 -12.47
N SER A 340 14.39 -4.45 -12.30
CA SER A 340 15.72 -3.82 -12.42
C SER A 340 16.61 -4.02 -11.20
N GLY A 341 16.05 -4.39 -10.04
CA GLY A 341 16.76 -4.49 -8.75
C GLY A 341 17.32 -3.14 -8.26
N ARG A 342 16.86 -2.02 -8.84
CA ARG A 342 17.42 -0.69 -8.58
C ARG A 342 16.52 0.19 -7.73
N ARG A 343 15.42 -0.35 -7.22
CA ARG A 343 14.48 0.43 -6.40
C ARG A 343 14.44 -0.06 -4.98
N VAL A 344 14.20 0.88 -4.09
CA VAL A 344 13.93 0.63 -2.68
C VAL A 344 12.73 1.46 -2.25
N ARG A 345 12.00 0.96 -1.23
CA ARG A 345 10.90 1.71 -0.61
C ARG A 345 11.31 2.14 0.79
N LEU A 346 11.24 3.44 1.06
CA LEU A 346 11.51 4.07 2.34
C LEU A 346 10.19 4.52 2.98
N SER A 347 9.92 4.13 4.23
CA SER A 347 8.87 4.72 5.07
C SER A 347 9.42 5.97 5.74
N PHE A 348 8.78 7.11 5.53
CA PHE A 348 9.14 8.36 6.20
C PHE A 348 8.19 8.71 7.36
N ALA A 349 7.42 7.73 7.85
CA ALA A 349 6.51 7.88 8.99
C ALA A 349 7.23 7.68 10.33
N CYS A 350 8.32 8.39 10.52
CA CYS A 350 9.16 8.40 11.71
C CYS A 350 9.38 9.83 12.20
N PRO A 351 9.91 10.05 13.42
CA PRO A 351 10.32 11.37 13.89
C PRO A 351 11.29 12.06 12.90
N PRO A 352 11.18 13.39 12.69
CA PRO A 352 12.00 14.10 11.72
C PRO A 352 13.51 13.96 11.93
N ASP A 353 13.97 13.84 13.17
CA ASP A 353 15.37 13.60 13.52
C ASP A 353 15.84 12.20 13.12
N VAL A 354 15.00 11.17 13.23
CA VAL A 354 15.27 9.81 12.74
C VAL A 354 15.41 9.81 11.21
N LEU A 355 14.51 10.51 10.51
CA LEU A 355 14.60 10.65 9.06
C LEU A 355 15.89 11.39 8.66
N ALA A 356 16.24 12.48 9.36
CA ALA A 356 17.45 13.22 9.10
C ALA A 356 18.71 12.37 9.29
N GLN A 357 18.80 11.58 10.36
CA GLN A 357 19.88 10.62 10.61
C GLN A 357 19.99 9.58 9.48
N ALA A 358 18.86 9.03 9.02
CA ALA A 358 18.86 8.10 7.90
C ALA A 358 19.39 8.74 6.61
N LEU A 359 18.96 9.97 6.30
CA LEU A 359 19.43 10.71 5.13
C LEU A 359 20.92 11.03 5.20
N ASP A 360 21.44 11.38 6.39
CA ASP A 360 22.87 11.61 6.62
C ASP A 360 23.69 10.33 6.37
N ALA A 361 23.25 9.20 6.91
CA ALA A 361 23.93 7.90 6.73
C ALA A 361 23.93 7.47 5.24
N ILE A 362 22.79 7.64 4.53
CA ILE A 362 22.70 7.34 3.09
C ILE A 362 23.62 8.27 2.29
N ALA A 363 23.68 9.57 2.62
CA ALA A 363 24.53 10.55 1.92
C ALA A 363 26.02 10.20 2.06
N VAL A 364 26.48 9.86 3.27
CA VAL A 364 27.86 9.42 3.54
C VAL A 364 28.22 8.18 2.72
N THR A 365 27.30 7.21 2.66
CA THR A 365 27.51 5.97 1.88
C THR A 365 27.60 6.25 0.39
N CYS A 366 26.71 7.07 -0.15
CA CYS A 366 26.75 7.48 -1.55
C CYS A 366 28.06 8.19 -1.89
N GLN A 367 28.55 9.09 -1.01
CA GLN A 367 29.84 9.74 -1.19
C GLN A 367 30.98 8.74 -1.20
N ALA A 368 31.04 7.81 -0.25
CA ALA A 368 32.06 6.78 -0.18
C ALA A 368 32.08 5.88 -1.44
N LEU A 369 30.89 5.56 -2.00
CA LEU A 369 30.78 4.80 -3.25
C LEU A 369 31.26 5.63 -4.46
N ALA A 370 31.02 6.94 -4.48
CA ALA A 370 31.49 7.83 -5.54
C ALA A 370 33.02 7.93 -5.58
N ASP A 371 33.65 7.91 -4.40
CA ASP A 371 35.10 8.06 -4.24
C ASP A 371 35.88 6.75 -4.52
N GLN A 372 35.20 5.62 -4.68
CA GLN A 372 35.84 4.34 -5.06
C GLN A 372 36.27 4.38 -6.53
N PRO A 373 37.53 4.06 -6.85
CA PRO A 373 37.99 3.98 -8.23
C PRO A 373 37.16 2.91 -8.97
N SER A 374 36.62 3.26 -10.14
CA SER A 374 35.83 2.35 -10.97
C SER A 374 36.63 1.10 -11.30
N SER A 375 36.26 -0.05 -10.76
CA SER A 375 36.94 -1.35 -10.98
C SER A 375 36.70 -1.94 -12.38
N ARG A 376 36.21 -1.15 -13.34
CA ARG A 376 36.17 -1.56 -14.75
C ARG A 376 37.50 -1.31 -15.42
N SER A 377 38.43 -2.30 -15.30
CA SER A 377 39.52 -2.42 -16.27
C SER A 377 38.89 -2.64 -17.66
N PRO A 378 39.30 -1.87 -18.69
CA PRO A 378 38.91 -2.19 -20.06
C PRO A 378 39.50 -3.57 -20.38
N GLY A 379 38.67 -4.50 -20.82
CA GLY A 379 39.04 -5.83 -21.23
C GLY A 379 40.24 -5.77 -22.18
N ARG A 380 41.37 -6.42 -21.80
CA ARG A 380 42.46 -6.67 -22.71
C ARG A 380 41.91 -7.37 -23.94
N ALA A 381 42.04 -6.72 -25.07
CA ALA A 381 41.88 -7.37 -26.37
C ALA A 381 42.80 -8.58 -26.44
N PRO A 382 42.38 -9.72 -26.96
CA PRO A 382 43.29 -10.85 -27.16
C PRO A 382 44.37 -10.46 -28.19
N GLU A 383 45.63 -10.43 -27.76
CA GLU A 383 46.76 -10.32 -28.64
C GLU A 383 46.71 -11.48 -29.64
N GLY A 384 46.59 -11.14 -30.91
CA GLY A 384 46.71 -12.08 -32.02
C GLY A 384 48.07 -12.74 -32.00
N ARG A 385 48.11 -14.06 -31.96
CA ARG A 385 49.32 -14.84 -32.25
C ARG A 385 49.62 -14.71 -33.75
N PRO A 386 50.86 -14.37 -34.13
CA PRO A 386 51.31 -14.55 -35.49
C PRO A 386 51.74 -16.02 -35.70
N GLY A 387 51.33 -16.59 -36.78
CA GLY A 387 51.72 -17.90 -37.27
C GLY A 387 51.17 -18.20 -38.62
#